data_88675f4399d722b794afb24f25af333e
#
_entry.id   88675f4399d722b794afb24f25af333e
#
_cell.length_a   1.000
_cell.length_b   1.000
_cell.length_c   1.000
_cell.angle_alpha   90.00
_cell.angle_beta   90.00
_cell.angle_gamma   90.00
#
_symmetry.space_group_name_H-M   'P 1'
#
loop_
_entity.id
_entity.type
_entity.pdbx_description
1 polymer ?
#
loop_
_entity_poly.entity_id
_entity_poly.type
_entity_poly.pdbx_seq_one_letter_code
_entity_poly.pdbx_strand_id
1 'polypeptide(L)'
;MKIPDGYEVHIAPRSSTFKKWGLIQTNGVGVVDFSYNTSEDVYMMPVLATRDTVVEVNDRVCQFRIMKNQPRIVFEEVDELEGVARGGFGSTGKA
;
A
#
# COMPACT_ATOMS: atom_id res chain seq x y z
N MET A 1 -6.19 16.47 -2.24
CA MET A 1 -7.36 16.00 -1.45
C MET A 1 -7.09 16.23 0.02
N LYS A 2 -8.09 16.63 0.75
CA LYS A 2 -7.95 16.81 2.19
C LYS A 2 -8.37 15.54 2.93
N ILE A 3 -7.46 14.98 3.71
CA ILE A 3 -7.68 13.75 4.46
C ILE A 3 -8.08 14.13 5.88
N PRO A 4 -9.20 13.60 6.42
CA PRO A 4 -9.55 13.85 7.81
C PRO A 4 -8.50 13.31 8.77
N ASP A 5 -8.33 13.98 9.91
CA ASP A 5 -7.45 13.48 10.97
C ASP A 5 -7.91 12.09 11.42
N GLY A 6 -6.97 11.19 11.63
CA GLY A 6 -7.26 9.80 11.99
C GLY A 6 -7.51 8.88 10.81
N TYR A 7 -7.36 9.38 9.59
CA TYR A 7 -7.53 8.59 8.37
C TYR A 7 -6.30 8.69 7.47
N GLU A 8 -6.18 7.75 6.58
CA GLU A 8 -5.12 7.70 5.58
C GLU A 8 -5.69 7.23 4.25
N VAL A 9 -5.01 7.57 3.17
CA VAL A 9 -5.39 7.15 1.82
C VAL A 9 -4.41 6.10 1.34
N HIS A 10 -4.95 4.99 0.85
CA HIS A 10 -4.17 3.94 0.22
C HIS A 10 -4.34 4.03 -1.29
N ILE A 11 -3.24 4.06 -2.02
CA ILE A 11 -3.22 4.11 -3.48
C ILE A 11 -2.71 2.79 -4.00
N ALA A 12 -3.49 2.16 -4.86
CA ALA A 12 -3.18 0.86 -5.43
C ALA A 12 -3.54 0.84 -6.92
N PRO A 13 -2.95 -0.08 -7.70
CA PRO A 13 -3.38 -0.25 -9.07
C PRO A 13 -4.80 -0.81 -9.12
N ARG A 14 -5.48 -0.54 -10.21
CA ARG A 14 -6.75 -1.19 -10.50
C ARG A 14 -6.51 -2.59 -11.05
N SER A 15 -7.53 -3.43 -11.02
CA SER A 15 -7.43 -4.79 -11.56
C SER A 15 -7.01 -4.82 -13.04
N SER A 16 -7.32 -3.78 -13.79
CA SER A 16 -7.01 -3.67 -15.21
C SER A 16 -5.69 -2.96 -15.52
N THR A 17 -4.99 -2.42 -14.51
CA THR A 17 -3.83 -1.57 -14.74
C THR A 17 -2.70 -2.31 -15.46
N PHE A 18 -2.34 -3.49 -14.99
CA PHE A 18 -1.28 -4.26 -15.63
C PHE A 18 -1.69 -4.75 -17.01
N LYS A 19 -2.91 -5.26 -17.12
CA LYS A 19 -3.40 -5.79 -18.40
C LYS A 19 -3.43 -4.71 -19.49
N LYS A 20 -3.91 -3.53 -19.14
CA LYS A 20 -4.12 -2.46 -20.12
C LYS A 20 -2.84 -1.71 -20.46
N TRP A 21 -1.99 -1.44 -19.46
CA TRP A 21 -0.79 -0.61 -19.67
C TRP A 21 0.52 -1.34 -19.37
N GLY A 22 0.49 -2.53 -18.79
CA GLY A 22 1.72 -3.21 -18.42
C GLY A 22 2.46 -2.54 -17.27
N LEU A 23 1.77 -1.79 -16.43
CA LEU A 23 2.38 -1.05 -15.32
C LEU A 23 2.30 -1.83 -14.02
N ILE A 24 3.41 -1.86 -13.30
CA ILE A 24 3.50 -2.44 -11.96
C ILE A 24 3.84 -1.32 -10.99
N GLN A 25 3.05 -1.18 -9.93
CA GLN A 25 3.34 -0.23 -8.87
C GLN A 25 4.53 -0.72 -8.06
N THR A 26 5.57 0.12 -7.97
CA THR A 26 6.85 -0.33 -7.41
C THR A 26 6.91 -0.28 -5.89
N ASN A 27 6.05 0.49 -5.25
CA ASN A 27 5.99 0.57 -3.80
C ASN A 27 4.91 -0.31 -3.15
N GLY A 28 4.32 -1.22 -3.93
CA GLY A 28 3.25 -2.10 -3.46
C GLY A 28 1.95 -1.32 -3.22
N VAL A 29 1.84 -0.65 -2.12
CA VAL A 29 0.73 0.24 -1.78
C VAL A 29 1.28 1.60 -1.41
N GLY A 30 0.75 2.65 -2.00
CA GLY A 30 1.05 4.01 -1.59
C GLY A 30 0.19 4.38 -0.38
N VAL A 31 0.82 4.86 0.68
CA VAL A 31 0.09 5.31 1.87
C VAL A 31 0.31 6.81 2.04
N VAL A 32 -0.78 7.54 2.05
CA VAL A 32 -0.77 8.99 2.22
C VAL A 32 -1.50 9.32 3.51
N ASP A 33 -0.79 9.88 4.47
CA ASP A 33 -1.39 10.23 5.73
C ASP A 33 -1.97 11.65 5.73
N PHE A 34 -2.59 12.02 6.83
CA PHE A 34 -3.30 13.27 6.92
C PHE A 34 -2.37 14.51 6.85
N SER A 35 -1.08 14.35 7.11
CA SER A 35 -0.13 15.47 6.99
C SER A 35 0.10 15.91 5.54
N TYR A 36 -0.19 15.06 4.58
CA TYR A 36 -0.04 15.31 3.15
C TYR A 36 -1.39 15.72 2.57
N ASN A 37 -1.88 16.89 2.95
CA ASN A 37 -3.25 17.26 2.64
C ASN A 37 -3.45 18.71 2.17
N THR A 38 -2.40 19.35 1.68
CA THR A 38 -2.52 20.69 1.10
C THR A 38 -2.85 20.61 -0.39
N SER A 39 -3.31 21.73 -0.96
CA SER A 39 -3.62 21.78 -2.38
C SER A 39 -2.37 21.66 -3.27
N GLU A 40 -1.19 21.85 -2.70
CA GLU A 40 0.08 21.71 -3.42
C GLU A 40 0.63 20.27 -3.38
N ASP A 41 0.08 19.43 -2.52
CA ASP A 41 0.48 18.05 -2.42
C ASP A 41 -0.14 17.23 -3.54
N VAL A 42 0.68 16.61 -4.37
CA VAL A 42 0.26 15.84 -5.53
C VAL A 42 0.40 14.35 -5.24
N TYR A 43 -0.67 13.60 -5.45
CA TYR A 43 -0.62 12.15 -5.29
C TYR A 43 0.06 11.53 -6.50
N MET A 44 0.96 10.60 -6.25
CA MET A 44 1.74 9.93 -7.28
C MET A 44 1.72 8.43 -7.07
N MET A 45 1.79 7.71 -8.18
CA MET A 45 1.95 6.26 -8.17
C MET A 45 3.24 5.92 -8.94
N PRO A 46 4.31 5.55 -8.24
CA PRO A 46 5.53 5.12 -8.94
C PRO A 46 5.29 3.77 -9.59
N VAL A 47 5.73 3.62 -10.83
CA VAL A 47 5.48 2.41 -11.60
C VAL A 47 6.71 1.99 -12.38
N LEU A 48 6.77 0.69 -12.67
CA LEU A 48 7.66 0.10 -13.66
C LEU A 48 6.84 -0.25 -14.89
N ALA A 49 7.23 0.26 -16.03
CA ALA A 49 6.60 -0.12 -17.28
C ALA A 49 7.26 -1.40 -17.82
N THR A 50 6.44 -2.44 -17.99
CA THR A 50 6.94 -3.72 -18.50
C THR A 50 6.95 -3.81 -20.01
N ARG A 51 6.41 -2.81 -20.68
CA ARG A 51 6.39 -2.67 -22.14
C ARG A 51 6.21 -1.20 -22.49
N ASP A 52 6.43 -0.86 -23.74
CA ASP A 52 6.11 0.47 -24.22
C ASP A 52 4.62 0.72 -24.04
N THR A 53 4.28 1.83 -23.43
CA THR A 53 2.90 2.15 -23.10
C THR A 53 2.71 3.65 -23.02
N VAL A 54 1.48 4.08 -23.14
CA VAL A 54 1.11 5.49 -23.04
C VAL A 54 -0.03 5.60 -22.04
N VAL A 55 0.13 6.49 -21.07
CA VAL A 55 -0.95 6.89 -20.17
C VAL A 55 -1.35 8.31 -20.52
N GLU A 56 -2.61 8.49 -20.82
CA GLU A 56 -3.13 9.79 -21.21
C GLU A 56 -3.81 10.47 -20.01
N VAL A 57 -4.00 11.78 -20.14
CA VAL A 57 -4.73 12.54 -19.14
C VAL A 57 -6.11 11.93 -18.94
N ASN A 58 -6.51 11.82 -17.68
CA ASN A 58 -7.77 11.22 -17.24
C ASN A 58 -7.87 9.70 -17.38
N ASP A 59 -6.81 9.03 -17.76
CA ASP A 59 -6.79 7.57 -17.67
C ASP A 59 -6.85 7.12 -16.21
N ARG A 60 -7.63 6.09 -15.97
CA ARG A 60 -7.82 5.55 -14.62
C ARG A 60 -6.82 4.43 -14.37
N VAL A 61 -5.61 4.77 -13.99
CA VAL A 61 -4.53 3.80 -13.78
C VAL A 61 -4.40 3.31 -12.35
N CYS A 62 -5.06 3.97 -11.42
CA CYS A 62 -5.01 3.59 -10.01
C CYS A 62 -6.36 3.83 -9.34
N GLN A 63 -6.47 3.34 -8.14
CA GLN A 63 -7.61 3.56 -7.25
C GLN A 63 -7.11 3.97 -5.88
N PHE A 64 -7.97 4.56 -5.10
CA PHE A 64 -7.63 4.87 -3.72
C PHE A 64 -8.76 4.46 -2.78
N ARG A 65 -8.39 4.22 -1.54
CA ARG A 65 -9.33 3.99 -0.44
C ARG A 65 -8.96 4.85 0.74
N ILE A 66 -9.96 5.36 1.44
CA ILE A 66 -9.77 6.11 2.66
C ILE A 66 -9.96 5.13 3.81
N MET A 67 -8.93 4.96 4.62
CA MET A 67 -8.88 3.97 5.67
C MET A 67 -8.69 4.67 7.01
N LYS A 68 -9.24 4.10 8.07
CA LYS A 68 -8.87 4.53 9.41
C LYS A 68 -7.41 4.20 9.66
N ASN A 69 -6.73 5.08 10.40
CA ASN A 69 -5.38 4.76 10.84
C ASN A 69 -5.37 3.49 11.66
N GLN A 70 -4.26 2.77 11.58
CA GLN A 70 -4.05 1.61 12.41
C GLN A 70 -4.15 2.01 13.89
N PRO A 71 -4.79 1.21 14.73
CA PRO A 71 -4.78 1.46 16.17
C PRO A 71 -3.36 1.53 16.71
N ARG A 72 -3.18 2.32 17.75
CA ARG A 72 -1.88 2.40 18.40
C ARG A 72 -1.46 1.04 18.92
N ILE A 73 -0.28 0.61 18.52
CA ILE A 73 0.30 -0.67 18.93
C ILE A 73 1.57 -0.38 19.70
N VAL A 74 1.72 -1.06 20.81
CA VAL A 74 2.92 -1.00 21.64
C VAL A 74 3.60 -2.36 21.57
N PHE A 75 4.87 -2.36 21.19
CA PHE A 75 5.66 -3.59 21.19
C PHE A 75 6.31 -3.76 22.57
N GLU A 76 6.24 -4.96 23.08
CA GLU A 76 6.91 -5.33 24.32
C GLU A 76 7.99 -6.35 24.00
N GLU A 77 9.23 -6.01 24.33
CA GLU A 77 10.36 -6.91 24.16
C GLU A 77 10.38 -7.89 25.31
N VAL A 78 10.40 -9.18 25.01
CA VAL A 78 10.46 -10.24 26.01
C VAL A 78 11.57 -11.21 25.64
N ASP A 79 12.16 -11.86 26.68
CA ASP A 79 13.21 -12.85 26.43
C ASP A 79 12.65 -14.13 25.84
N GLU A 80 11.42 -14.46 26.18
CA GLU A 80 10.80 -15.71 25.76
C GLU A 80 9.30 -15.52 25.65
N LEU A 81 8.71 -16.07 24.59
CA LEU A 81 7.27 -16.07 24.39
C LEU A 81 6.63 -17.27 25.05
N GLU A 82 5.52 -17.03 25.74
CA GLU A 82 4.70 -18.12 26.28
C GLU A 82 3.87 -18.77 25.18
N GLY A 83 3.52 -20.01 25.41
CA GLY A 83 2.66 -20.77 24.51
C GLY A 83 3.40 -21.84 23.75
N VAL A 84 2.68 -22.50 22.88
CA VAL A 84 3.20 -23.61 22.09
C VAL A 84 3.65 -23.08 20.73
N ALA A 85 4.89 -23.42 20.37
CA ALA A 85 5.41 -23.06 19.07
C ALA A 85 4.58 -23.74 17.97
N ARG A 86 4.10 -22.96 17.02
CA ARG A 86 3.34 -23.46 15.88
C ARG A 86 4.12 -23.45 14.59
N GLY A 87 5.36 -23.00 14.66
CA GLY A 87 6.17 -22.80 13.48
C GLY A 87 5.77 -21.55 12.72
N GLY A 88 6.17 -21.50 11.51
CA GLY A 88 5.87 -20.43 10.58
C GLY A 88 5.99 -20.96 9.18
N PHE A 89 6.72 -20.28 8.32
CA PHE A 89 7.07 -20.85 7.03
C PHE A 89 7.81 -22.16 7.24
N GLY A 90 7.35 -23.21 6.58
CA GLY A 90 7.92 -24.52 6.77
C GLY A 90 7.52 -25.19 8.08
N SER A 91 6.47 -24.71 8.73
CA SER A 91 5.99 -25.25 10.01
C SER A 91 5.59 -26.72 9.94
N THR A 92 5.33 -27.24 8.77
CA THR A 92 4.99 -28.64 8.56
C THR A 92 6.21 -29.56 8.57
N GLY A 93 7.23 -29.13 9.23
CA GLY A 93 8.42 -29.93 9.51
C GLY A 93 9.63 -29.58 8.68
N LYS A 94 9.51 -28.62 7.82
CA LYS A 94 10.63 -28.14 7.02
C LYS A 94 10.65 -26.65 6.95
N ALA A 95 11.77 -26.11 7.13
CA ALA A 95 11.98 -24.69 6.84
C ALA A 95 12.26 -24.50 5.37
#